data_df44bcf35e3822244534e84311f6d330
#
_entry.id   df44bcf35e3822244534e84311f6d330
#
_cell.length_a   1.000
_cell.length_b   1.000
_cell.length_c   1.000
_cell.angle_alpha   90.00
_cell.angle_beta   90.00
_cell.angle_gamma   90.00
#
_symmetry.space_group_name_H-M   'P 1'
#
loop_
_entity.id
_entity.type
_entity.pdbx_description
1 polymer ?
#
loop_
_entity_poly.entity_id
_entity_poly.type
_entity_poly.pdbx_seq_one_letter_code
_entity_poly.pdbx_strand_id
1 'polypeptide(L)'
;PALSGTSGAGNIFFGNCNLRCVYCQNYQISQTHKEQIKNEVTHERLAAMMLELASQGCHNINFVSPTHFAPQMARGILIAARQGLRLPIVYNTNAYDSVEVLRLLDGIVDVYLPDLKYAEDEAGYLYSKVKGYKECSRLAIAEMYRQTGAELVPGEDGLLKRGLVIRLLVLPNDIGGVRESLEWIRDTLSPRVAVSLMAQYYPT
;
A
#
# COMPACT_ATOMS: atom_id res chain seq x y z
N PRO A 1 9.48 11.26 6.67
CA PRO A 1 9.46 12.70 6.41
C PRO A 1 8.71 13.05 5.13
N ALA A 2 9.05 12.46 3.96
CA ALA A 2 8.45 12.85 2.67
C ALA A 2 6.92 12.60 2.57
N LEU A 3 6.38 11.62 3.26
CA LEU A 3 4.93 11.32 3.29
C LEU A 3 4.23 11.94 4.50
N SER A 4 4.90 11.92 5.67
CA SER A 4 4.25 12.26 6.93
C SER A 4 4.41 13.73 7.32
N GLY A 5 5.43 14.41 6.79
CA GLY A 5 5.71 15.80 7.14
C GLY A 5 5.71 16.06 8.65
N THR A 6 5.11 17.17 9.06
CA THR A 6 4.96 17.56 10.47
C THR A 6 3.62 17.14 11.09
N SER A 7 2.56 17.05 10.29
CA SER A 7 1.19 16.75 10.75
C SER A 7 0.76 15.30 10.52
N GLY A 8 1.64 14.48 9.96
CA GLY A 8 1.39 13.06 9.77
C GLY A 8 0.59 12.69 8.51
N ALA A 9 0.40 11.39 8.33
CA ALA A 9 -0.44 10.80 7.29
C ALA A 9 -1.81 10.40 7.89
N GLY A 10 -2.88 10.65 7.17
CA GLY A 10 -4.23 10.24 7.56
C GLY A 10 -4.45 8.76 7.24
N ASN A 11 -4.12 7.87 8.19
CA ASN A 11 -4.19 6.43 7.98
C ASN A 11 -5.60 5.88 8.17
N ILE A 12 -6.11 5.17 7.16
CA ILE A 12 -7.35 4.38 7.22
C ILE A 12 -6.98 2.91 7.00
N PHE A 13 -7.11 2.10 8.05
CA PHE A 13 -6.84 0.67 7.99
C PHE A 13 -8.10 -0.09 7.60
N PHE A 14 -8.01 -0.90 6.55
CA PHE A 14 -9.07 -1.85 6.23
C PHE A 14 -8.93 -3.11 7.08
N GLY A 15 -10.06 -3.60 7.59
CA GLY A 15 -10.13 -4.87 8.29
C GLY A 15 -9.90 -6.04 7.35
N ASN A 16 -9.30 -7.12 7.86
CA ASN A 16 -8.85 -8.29 7.09
C ASN A 16 -7.67 -8.00 6.15
N CYS A 17 -7.18 -9.04 5.50
CA CYS A 17 -6.11 -8.97 4.51
C CYS A 17 -6.19 -10.21 3.61
N ASN A 18 -5.79 -10.08 2.37
CA ASN A 18 -5.69 -11.20 1.43
C ASN A 18 -4.44 -12.09 1.66
N LEU A 19 -3.53 -11.67 2.55
CA LEU A 19 -2.41 -12.47 3.05
C LEU A 19 -2.65 -12.92 4.50
N ARG A 20 -1.89 -13.96 4.93
CA ARG A 20 -1.87 -14.48 6.31
C ARG A 20 -0.43 -14.56 6.83
N CYS A 21 0.26 -13.41 6.82
CA CYS A 21 1.66 -13.35 7.23
C CYS A 21 1.82 -13.71 8.71
N VAL A 22 2.70 -14.67 9.00
CA VAL A 22 2.99 -15.11 10.38
C VAL A 22 3.68 -14.03 11.22
N TYR A 23 4.25 -13.01 10.60
CA TYR A 23 4.90 -11.86 11.23
C TYR A 23 4.09 -10.57 11.11
N CYS A 24 2.76 -10.65 11.00
CA CYS A 24 1.91 -9.48 10.78
C CYS A 24 1.84 -8.59 12.01
N GLN A 25 2.35 -7.37 11.92
CA GLN A 25 2.24 -6.38 13.02
C GLN A 25 0.79 -5.99 13.32
N ASN A 26 -0.09 -6.08 12.32
CA ASN A 26 -1.50 -5.73 12.41
C ASN A 26 -2.41 -6.97 12.46
N TYR A 27 -1.93 -8.11 13.01
CA TYR A 27 -2.70 -9.36 12.98
C TYR A 27 -4.09 -9.24 13.60
N GLN A 28 -4.25 -8.39 14.63
CA GLN A 28 -5.52 -8.16 15.31
C GLN A 28 -6.63 -7.62 14.39
N ILE A 29 -6.28 -6.83 13.37
CA ILE A 29 -7.24 -6.29 12.41
C ILE A 29 -7.21 -7.03 11.08
N SER A 30 -6.09 -7.66 10.73
CA SER A 30 -5.91 -8.31 9.43
C SER A 30 -6.33 -9.79 9.42
N GLN A 31 -6.41 -10.46 10.58
CA GLN A 31 -6.63 -11.90 10.64
C GLN A 31 -7.83 -12.32 11.53
N THR A 32 -8.53 -11.39 12.14
CA THR A 32 -9.69 -11.63 13.02
C THR A 32 -11.01 -11.32 12.30
N HIS A 33 -11.28 -12.04 11.22
CA HIS A 33 -12.41 -11.76 10.32
C HIS A 33 -13.74 -11.52 11.02
N LYS A 34 -14.14 -12.38 11.97
CA LYS A 34 -15.43 -12.25 12.65
C LYS A 34 -15.55 -10.99 13.49
N GLU A 35 -14.44 -10.48 14.03
CA GLU A 35 -14.42 -9.28 14.84
C GLU A 35 -14.52 -8.02 14.00
N GLN A 36 -14.06 -8.06 12.74
CA GLN A 36 -14.05 -6.90 11.85
C GLN A 36 -15.43 -6.58 11.26
N ILE A 37 -16.38 -7.51 11.23
CA ILE A 37 -17.74 -7.28 10.73
C ILE A 37 -18.42 -6.11 11.43
N LYS A 38 -18.23 -5.96 12.73
CA LYS A 38 -18.81 -4.85 13.51
C LYS A 38 -18.23 -3.47 13.18
N ASN A 39 -17.12 -3.43 12.46
CA ASN A 39 -16.45 -2.20 12.02
C ASN A 39 -16.82 -1.81 10.56
N GLU A 40 -17.81 -2.47 9.99
CA GLU A 40 -18.32 -2.12 8.66
C GLU A 40 -18.84 -0.69 8.62
N VAL A 41 -18.47 0.05 7.59
CA VAL A 41 -18.88 1.43 7.37
C VAL A 41 -19.44 1.62 5.96
N THR A 42 -20.35 2.59 5.79
CA THR A 42 -20.84 2.98 4.47
C THR A 42 -19.79 3.76 3.69
N HIS A 43 -19.99 3.91 2.37
CA HIS A 43 -19.11 4.73 1.54
C HIS A 43 -19.11 6.21 1.97
N GLU A 44 -20.27 6.73 2.44
CA GLU A 44 -20.42 8.07 2.96
C GLU A 44 -19.63 8.26 4.27
N ARG A 45 -19.64 7.26 5.15
CA ARG A 45 -18.83 7.29 6.38
C ARG A 45 -17.34 7.23 6.05
N LEU A 46 -16.93 6.40 5.10
CA LEU A 46 -15.53 6.38 4.63
C LEU A 46 -15.10 7.75 4.06
N ALA A 47 -15.98 8.40 3.29
CA ALA A 47 -15.73 9.74 2.79
C ALA A 47 -15.61 10.77 3.92
N ALA A 48 -16.50 10.71 4.90
CA ALA A 48 -16.44 11.58 6.08
C ALA A 48 -15.14 11.40 6.87
N MET A 49 -14.66 10.17 7.06
CA MET A 49 -13.38 9.91 7.72
C MET A 49 -12.19 10.57 6.99
N MET A 50 -12.18 10.54 5.65
CA MET A 50 -11.14 11.23 4.88
C MET A 50 -11.17 12.74 5.08
N LEU A 51 -12.37 13.34 5.11
CA LEU A 51 -12.53 14.78 5.32
C LEU A 51 -12.20 15.19 6.76
N GLU A 52 -12.54 14.34 7.75
CA GLU A 52 -12.14 14.54 9.14
C GLU A 52 -10.61 14.55 9.29
N LEU A 53 -9.91 13.59 8.68
CA LEU A 53 -8.44 13.53 8.65
C LEU A 53 -7.84 14.76 7.95
N ALA A 54 -8.42 15.17 6.82
CA ALA A 54 -8.00 16.38 6.14
C ALA A 54 -8.17 17.64 7.00
N SER A 55 -9.28 17.76 7.75
CA SER A 55 -9.52 18.89 8.66
C SER A 55 -8.56 18.93 9.86
N GLN A 56 -7.98 17.76 10.23
CA GLN A 56 -6.93 17.65 11.26
C GLN A 56 -5.54 18.06 10.72
N GLY A 57 -5.43 18.41 9.44
CA GLY A 57 -4.20 18.86 8.83
C GLY A 57 -3.28 17.75 8.32
N CYS A 58 -3.77 16.50 8.16
CA CYS A 58 -2.99 15.43 7.55
C CYS A 58 -2.54 15.80 6.13
N HIS A 59 -1.35 15.33 5.75
CA HIS A 59 -0.77 15.66 4.45
C HIS A 59 -1.23 14.79 3.28
N ASN A 60 -1.82 13.64 3.57
CA ASN A 60 -2.39 12.69 2.60
C ASN A 60 -3.43 11.79 3.28
N ILE A 61 -4.17 11.05 2.47
CA ILE A 61 -5.01 9.93 2.93
C ILE A 61 -4.32 8.63 2.56
N ASN A 62 -3.89 7.87 3.55
CA ASN A 62 -3.18 6.61 3.37
C ASN A 62 -4.09 5.42 3.68
N PHE A 63 -4.49 4.70 2.66
CA PHE A 63 -5.27 3.48 2.76
C PHE A 63 -4.34 2.28 2.98
N VAL A 64 -4.47 1.64 4.14
CA VAL A 64 -3.64 0.50 4.52
C VAL A 64 -4.37 -0.81 4.27
N SER A 65 -3.77 -1.69 3.46
CA SER A 65 -4.32 -2.97 3.00
C SER A 65 -5.69 -2.85 2.30
N PRO A 66 -5.86 -1.96 1.31
CA PRO A 66 -7.14 -1.71 0.66
C PRO A 66 -7.48 -2.72 -0.44
N THR A 67 -6.60 -3.63 -0.81
CA THR A 67 -6.66 -4.53 -1.98
C THR A 67 -8.02 -5.20 -2.16
N HIS A 68 -8.58 -5.77 -1.09
CA HIS A 68 -9.86 -6.50 -1.12
C HIS A 68 -11.09 -5.60 -1.02
N PHE A 69 -10.90 -4.28 -0.84
CA PHE A 69 -11.94 -3.25 -0.81
C PHE A 69 -11.70 -2.12 -1.84
N ALA A 70 -10.91 -2.36 -2.87
CA ALA A 70 -10.57 -1.35 -3.86
C ALA A 70 -11.80 -0.66 -4.51
N PRO A 71 -12.89 -1.35 -4.87
CA PRO A 71 -14.10 -0.68 -5.39
C PRO A 71 -14.79 0.22 -4.37
N GLN A 72 -14.89 -0.22 -3.11
CA GLN A 72 -15.48 0.55 -2.01
C GLN A 72 -14.64 1.77 -1.68
N MET A 73 -13.30 1.60 -1.66
CA MET A 73 -12.34 2.69 -1.50
C MET A 73 -12.53 3.75 -2.60
N ALA A 74 -12.54 3.34 -3.87
CA ALA A 74 -12.73 4.25 -5.01
C ALA A 74 -14.07 5.01 -4.92
N ARG A 75 -15.14 4.34 -4.49
CA ARG A 75 -16.43 4.98 -4.28
C ARG A 75 -16.39 6.02 -3.16
N GLY A 76 -15.76 5.71 -2.03
CA GLY A 76 -15.57 6.65 -0.93
C GLY A 76 -14.74 7.87 -1.35
N ILE A 77 -13.64 7.65 -2.10
CA ILE A 77 -12.80 8.74 -2.65
C ILE A 77 -13.64 9.66 -3.55
N LEU A 78 -14.46 9.10 -4.45
CA LEU A 78 -15.32 9.90 -5.33
C LEU A 78 -16.27 10.80 -4.54
N ILE A 79 -16.87 10.27 -3.46
CA ILE A 79 -17.78 11.06 -2.59
C ILE A 79 -17.00 12.17 -1.88
N ALA A 80 -15.85 11.86 -1.30
CA ALA A 80 -15.00 12.84 -0.60
C ALA A 80 -14.47 13.91 -1.55
N ALA A 81 -14.05 13.55 -2.76
CA ALA A 81 -13.59 14.49 -3.77
C ALA A 81 -14.68 15.50 -4.19
N ARG A 82 -15.94 15.04 -4.31
CA ARG A 82 -17.10 15.91 -4.57
C ARG A 82 -17.39 16.87 -3.41
N GLN A 83 -16.99 16.50 -2.20
CA GLN A 83 -17.11 17.33 -0.99
C GLN A 83 -15.86 18.18 -0.70
N GLY A 84 -14.90 18.19 -1.62
CA GLY A 84 -13.73 19.09 -1.54
C GLY A 84 -12.43 18.46 -1.07
N LEU A 85 -12.34 17.13 -0.91
CA LEU A 85 -11.05 16.49 -0.63
C LEU A 85 -10.06 16.78 -1.77
N ARG A 86 -8.84 17.22 -1.41
CA ARG A 86 -7.75 17.55 -2.35
C ARG A 86 -6.41 16.96 -1.93
N LEU A 87 -6.38 16.16 -0.87
CA LEU A 87 -5.16 15.51 -0.39
C LEU A 87 -4.77 14.37 -1.33
N PRO A 88 -3.46 14.11 -1.49
CA PRO A 88 -2.98 12.93 -2.21
C PRO A 88 -3.52 11.64 -1.62
N ILE A 89 -3.86 10.69 -2.48
CA ILE A 89 -4.31 9.35 -2.12
C ILE A 89 -3.12 8.39 -2.16
N VAL A 90 -2.84 7.77 -1.04
CA VAL A 90 -1.77 6.78 -0.88
C VAL A 90 -2.36 5.38 -0.78
N TYR A 91 -1.91 4.48 -1.65
CA TYR A 91 -2.31 3.06 -1.69
C TYR A 91 -1.18 2.21 -1.09
N ASN A 92 -1.35 1.81 0.17
CA ASN A 92 -0.37 1.03 0.93
C ASN A 92 -0.80 -0.44 0.95
N THR A 93 -0.13 -1.25 0.14
CA THR A 93 -0.52 -2.62 -0.16
C THR A 93 0.61 -3.62 0.10
N ASN A 94 0.24 -4.90 0.21
CA ASN A 94 1.17 -6.03 0.25
C ASN A 94 1.62 -6.50 -1.14
N ALA A 95 1.30 -5.76 -2.21
CA ALA A 95 1.59 -6.02 -3.61
C ALA A 95 0.92 -7.28 -4.22
N TYR A 96 0.10 -8.02 -3.48
CA TYR A 96 -0.66 -9.14 -4.03
C TYR A 96 -2.00 -8.63 -4.57
N ASP A 97 -1.91 -7.81 -5.64
CA ASP A 97 -3.01 -7.07 -6.25
C ASP A 97 -3.30 -7.56 -7.68
N SER A 98 -4.57 -7.45 -8.12
CA SER A 98 -4.94 -7.64 -9.52
C SER A 98 -4.49 -6.44 -10.36
N VAL A 99 -3.81 -6.71 -11.46
CA VAL A 99 -3.39 -5.69 -12.43
C VAL A 99 -4.60 -4.98 -13.03
N GLU A 100 -5.69 -5.68 -13.28
CA GLU A 100 -6.93 -5.13 -13.83
C GLU A 100 -7.55 -4.11 -12.86
N VAL A 101 -7.55 -4.42 -11.56
CA VAL A 101 -8.03 -3.48 -10.53
C VAL A 101 -7.11 -2.26 -10.43
N LEU A 102 -5.79 -2.46 -10.47
CA LEU A 102 -4.83 -1.35 -10.45
C LEU A 102 -5.01 -0.42 -11.65
N ARG A 103 -5.29 -0.95 -12.84
CA ARG A 103 -5.60 -0.14 -14.03
C ARG A 103 -6.84 0.75 -13.85
N LEU A 104 -7.85 0.26 -13.13
CA LEU A 104 -9.04 1.06 -12.80
C LEU A 104 -8.76 2.15 -11.77
N LEU A 105 -7.67 2.03 -11.02
CA LEU A 105 -7.23 3.04 -10.05
C LEU A 105 -6.28 4.09 -10.66
N ASP A 106 -5.93 3.99 -11.94
CA ASP A 106 -5.08 4.96 -12.64
C ASP A 106 -5.73 6.36 -12.61
N GLY A 107 -5.00 7.35 -12.13
CA GLY A 107 -5.50 8.71 -11.93
C GLY A 107 -6.35 8.92 -10.65
N ILE A 108 -6.57 7.86 -9.85
CA ILE A 108 -7.24 7.96 -8.54
C ILE A 108 -6.20 7.90 -7.41
N VAL A 109 -5.21 7.02 -7.55
CA VAL A 109 -4.11 6.86 -6.60
C VAL A 109 -2.95 7.73 -7.05
N ASP A 110 -2.42 8.53 -6.13
CA ASP A 110 -1.29 9.42 -6.37
C ASP A 110 0.04 8.76 -5.98
N VAL A 111 0.06 8.03 -4.87
CA VAL A 111 1.27 7.40 -4.35
C VAL A 111 1.03 5.92 -4.06
N TYR A 112 1.88 5.07 -4.61
CA TYR A 112 1.88 3.64 -4.30
C TYR A 112 2.99 3.29 -3.30
N LEU A 113 2.61 2.51 -2.27
CA LEU A 113 3.52 1.96 -1.25
C LEU A 113 3.39 0.44 -1.20
N PRO A 114 3.83 -0.29 -2.23
CA PRO A 114 3.78 -1.75 -2.20
C PRO A 114 4.87 -2.35 -1.32
N ASP A 115 4.50 -3.36 -0.51
CA ASP A 115 5.46 -4.24 0.15
C ASP A 115 5.83 -5.39 -0.79
N LEU A 116 7.03 -5.41 -1.33
CA LEU A 116 7.58 -6.58 -2.02
C LEU A 116 8.20 -7.49 -0.95
N LYS A 117 7.41 -8.49 -0.51
CA LYS A 117 7.71 -9.28 0.69
C LYS A 117 8.65 -10.44 0.42
N TYR A 118 8.57 -11.06 -0.76
CA TYR A 118 9.30 -12.28 -1.11
C TYR A 118 9.75 -12.25 -2.57
N ALA A 119 10.98 -12.68 -2.79
CA ALA A 119 11.49 -12.91 -4.13
C ALA A 119 11.03 -14.26 -4.72
N GLU A 120 10.64 -15.23 -3.85
CA GLU A 120 10.27 -16.57 -4.25
C GLU A 120 8.89 -17.00 -3.71
N ASP A 121 8.19 -17.85 -4.50
CA ASP A 121 6.82 -18.29 -4.20
C ASP A 121 6.74 -19.20 -2.98
N GLU A 122 7.78 -20.00 -2.73
CA GLU A 122 7.83 -20.89 -1.57
C GLU A 122 7.72 -20.10 -0.26
N ALA A 123 8.47 -19.02 -0.14
CA ALA A 123 8.40 -18.13 1.02
C ALA A 123 7.01 -17.48 1.15
N GLY A 124 6.41 -17.06 0.04
CA GLY A 124 5.04 -16.54 0.00
C GLY A 124 4.01 -17.55 0.52
N TYR A 125 4.15 -18.81 0.13
CA TYR A 125 3.26 -19.87 0.60
C TYR A 125 3.51 -20.22 2.08
N LEU A 126 4.76 -20.40 2.48
CA LEU A 126 5.11 -20.80 3.85
C LEU A 126 4.72 -19.74 4.87
N TYR A 127 5.05 -18.47 4.60
CA TYR A 127 4.95 -17.39 5.59
C TYR A 127 3.73 -16.48 5.43
N SER A 128 3.06 -16.49 4.27
CA SER A 128 1.88 -15.64 4.03
C SER A 128 0.67 -16.40 3.46
N LYS A 129 0.78 -17.72 3.25
CA LYS A 129 -0.29 -18.63 2.79
C LYS A 129 -0.87 -18.25 1.42
N VAL A 130 -0.06 -17.68 0.54
CA VAL A 130 -0.47 -17.32 -0.83
C VAL A 130 0.39 -18.03 -1.86
N LYS A 131 -0.18 -18.32 -3.04
CA LYS A 131 0.49 -18.95 -4.17
C LYS A 131 0.78 -17.93 -5.25
N GLY A 132 1.90 -18.11 -6.00
CA GLY A 132 2.24 -17.23 -7.12
C GLY A 132 2.53 -15.79 -6.68
N TYR A 133 3.05 -15.59 -5.47
CA TYR A 133 3.32 -14.26 -4.94
C TYR A 133 4.31 -13.48 -5.79
N LYS A 134 5.40 -14.16 -6.22
CA LYS A 134 6.48 -13.56 -7.02
C LYS A 134 5.95 -12.92 -8.29
N GLU A 135 5.22 -13.67 -9.10
CA GLU A 135 4.68 -13.17 -10.35
C GLU A 135 3.62 -12.09 -10.12
N CYS A 136 2.65 -12.36 -9.25
CA CYS A 136 1.56 -11.44 -8.95
C CYS A 136 2.08 -10.08 -8.45
N SER A 137 2.99 -10.08 -7.48
CA SER A 137 3.54 -8.85 -6.91
C SER A 137 4.38 -8.06 -7.91
N ARG A 138 5.18 -8.74 -8.73
CA ARG A 138 6.00 -8.09 -9.76
C ARG A 138 5.15 -7.46 -10.86
N LEU A 139 4.11 -8.13 -11.33
CA LEU A 139 3.16 -7.57 -12.29
C LEU A 139 2.39 -6.37 -11.72
N ALA A 140 1.94 -6.48 -10.47
CA ALA A 140 1.26 -5.38 -9.79
C ALA A 140 2.17 -4.15 -9.63
N ILE A 141 3.41 -4.34 -9.16
CA ILE A 141 4.38 -3.25 -9.01
C ILE A 141 4.78 -2.65 -10.37
N ALA A 142 4.92 -3.46 -11.41
CA ALA A 142 5.18 -2.96 -12.76
C ALA A 142 4.03 -2.07 -13.28
N GLU A 143 2.78 -2.42 -12.98
CA GLU A 143 1.62 -1.58 -13.30
C GLU A 143 1.62 -0.27 -12.48
N MET A 144 1.94 -0.32 -11.18
CA MET A 144 2.08 0.88 -10.35
C MET A 144 3.19 1.80 -10.89
N TYR A 145 4.31 1.21 -11.31
CA TYR A 145 5.41 1.93 -11.95
C TYR A 145 4.99 2.56 -13.28
N ARG A 146 4.22 1.86 -14.11
CA ARG A 146 3.67 2.42 -15.36
C ARG A 146 2.84 3.68 -15.09
N GLN A 147 2.06 3.69 -14.00
CA GLN A 147 1.19 4.80 -13.66
C GLN A 147 1.95 6.02 -13.10
N THR A 148 2.98 5.79 -12.29
CA THR A 148 3.65 6.88 -11.54
C THR A 148 5.04 7.22 -12.04
N GLY A 149 5.71 6.31 -12.74
CA GLY A 149 7.12 6.44 -13.15
C GLY A 149 8.10 6.17 -12.01
N ALA A 150 9.38 6.44 -12.26
CA ALA A 150 10.47 6.24 -11.31
C ALA A 150 10.65 7.41 -10.33
N GLU A 151 10.22 8.59 -10.73
CA GLU A 151 10.52 9.81 -9.99
C GLU A 151 9.48 10.06 -8.88
N LEU A 152 9.97 10.48 -7.73
CA LEU A 152 9.12 11.02 -6.68
C LEU A 152 8.85 12.49 -6.99
N VAL A 153 7.59 12.88 -7.05
CA VAL A 153 7.16 14.25 -7.35
C VAL A 153 6.75 14.93 -6.03
N PRO A 154 7.59 15.76 -5.44
CA PRO A 154 7.22 16.57 -4.28
C PRO A 154 6.38 17.78 -4.70
N GLY A 155 5.55 18.25 -3.77
CA GLY A 155 4.91 19.54 -3.87
C GLY A 155 5.85 20.68 -3.43
N GLU A 156 5.37 21.92 -3.47
CA GLU A 156 6.11 23.11 -2.99
C GLU A 156 6.45 23.03 -1.50
N ASP A 157 5.66 22.28 -0.73
CA ASP A 157 5.87 21.96 0.69
C ASP A 157 6.92 20.87 0.94
N GLY A 158 7.55 20.34 -0.11
CA GLY A 158 8.52 19.24 -0.04
C GLY A 158 7.90 17.87 0.27
N LEU A 159 6.57 17.77 0.38
CA LEU A 159 5.87 16.53 0.65
C LEU A 159 5.53 15.80 -0.65
N LEU A 160 5.60 14.48 -0.62
CA LEU A 160 5.34 13.65 -1.77
C LEU A 160 3.88 13.77 -2.24
N LYS A 161 3.69 14.19 -3.49
CA LYS A 161 2.37 14.32 -4.13
C LYS A 161 2.10 13.19 -5.12
N ARG A 162 3.13 12.58 -5.71
CA ARG A 162 2.99 11.45 -6.63
C ARG A 162 4.26 10.60 -6.64
N GLY A 163 4.11 9.28 -6.80
CA GLY A 163 5.25 8.40 -7.00
C GLY A 163 5.04 6.97 -6.51
N LEU A 164 6.10 6.19 -6.66
CA LEU A 164 6.20 4.80 -6.21
C LEU A 164 7.34 4.67 -5.20
N VAL A 165 7.05 4.12 -4.02
CA VAL A 165 8.07 3.73 -3.04
C VAL A 165 7.89 2.25 -2.71
N ILE A 166 8.76 1.41 -3.22
CA ILE A 166 8.71 -0.04 -2.93
C ILE A 166 9.33 -0.28 -1.57
N ARG A 167 8.60 -0.99 -0.69
CA ARG A 167 9.08 -1.34 0.64
C ARG A 167 9.55 -2.79 0.66
N LEU A 168 10.73 -3.00 1.20
CA LEU A 168 11.32 -4.33 1.41
C LEU A 168 11.52 -4.57 2.90
N LEU A 169 10.94 -5.64 3.41
CA LEU A 169 11.13 -6.06 4.79
C LEU A 169 12.29 -7.03 4.88
N VAL A 170 13.33 -6.64 5.61
CA VAL A 170 14.50 -7.49 5.88
C VAL A 170 14.11 -8.51 6.94
N LEU A 171 13.77 -9.72 6.50
CA LEU A 171 13.43 -10.84 7.37
C LEU A 171 14.67 -11.64 7.75
N PRO A 172 14.67 -12.35 8.91
CA PRO A 172 15.75 -13.24 9.29
C PRO A 172 16.05 -14.27 8.20
N ASN A 173 17.31 -14.73 8.13
CA ASN A 173 17.78 -15.78 7.19
C ASN A 173 17.46 -15.47 5.71
N ASP A 174 17.37 -14.21 5.36
CA ASP A 174 17.06 -13.73 4.00
C ASP A 174 15.77 -14.33 3.39
N ILE A 175 14.79 -14.66 4.23
CA ILE A 175 13.48 -15.22 3.81
C ILE A 175 12.80 -14.36 2.74
N GLY A 176 13.00 -13.04 2.80
CA GLY A 176 12.43 -12.10 1.85
C GLY A 176 13.11 -12.07 0.48
N GLY A 177 14.36 -12.56 0.36
CA GLY A 177 15.16 -12.44 -0.85
C GLY A 177 15.36 -10.98 -1.24
N VAL A 178 15.90 -10.17 -0.32
CA VAL A 178 16.02 -8.71 -0.51
C VAL A 178 16.94 -8.40 -1.67
N ARG A 179 18.05 -9.12 -1.83
CA ARG A 179 19.00 -8.92 -2.94
C ARG A 179 18.33 -9.14 -4.29
N GLU A 180 17.65 -10.27 -4.47
CA GLU A 180 16.97 -10.63 -5.72
C GLU A 180 15.85 -9.63 -6.04
N SER A 181 15.16 -9.14 -5.02
CA SER A 181 14.14 -8.10 -5.17
C SER A 181 14.74 -6.79 -5.65
N LEU A 182 15.87 -6.35 -5.10
CA LEU A 182 16.58 -5.15 -5.52
C LEU A 182 17.13 -5.26 -6.96
N GLU A 183 17.70 -6.42 -7.31
CA GLU A 183 18.16 -6.70 -8.66
C GLU A 183 17.00 -6.64 -9.66
N TRP A 184 15.86 -7.26 -9.35
CA TRP A 184 14.67 -7.19 -10.18
C TRP A 184 14.17 -5.74 -10.35
N ILE A 185 14.11 -4.93 -9.28
CA ILE A 185 13.70 -3.52 -9.35
C ILE A 185 14.64 -2.75 -10.29
N ARG A 186 15.95 -2.91 -10.12
CA ARG A 186 16.96 -2.22 -10.93
C ARG A 186 16.84 -2.59 -12.40
N ASP A 187 16.72 -3.89 -12.70
CA ASP A 187 16.84 -4.42 -14.07
C ASP A 187 15.53 -4.36 -14.85
N THR A 188 14.38 -4.42 -14.15
CA THR A 188 13.06 -4.46 -14.79
C THR A 188 12.33 -3.12 -14.76
N LEU A 189 12.48 -2.35 -13.68
CA LEU A 189 11.82 -1.07 -13.55
C LEU A 189 12.80 0.09 -13.82
N SER A 190 13.59 0.45 -12.82
CA SER A 190 14.64 1.49 -12.93
C SER A 190 15.50 1.52 -11.69
N PRO A 191 16.82 1.81 -11.82
CA PRO A 191 17.68 2.08 -10.65
C PRO A 191 17.29 3.35 -9.88
N ARG A 192 16.39 4.19 -10.41
CA ARG A 192 15.91 5.42 -9.78
C ARG A 192 14.65 5.24 -8.95
N VAL A 193 14.03 4.06 -8.97
CA VAL A 193 12.85 3.78 -8.13
C VAL A 193 13.22 3.86 -6.67
N ALA A 194 12.45 4.61 -5.91
CA ALA A 194 12.67 4.75 -4.47
C ALA A 194 12.34 3.44 -3.74
N VAL A 195 13.27 3.01 -2.89
CA VAL A 195 13.14 1.81 -2.08
C VAL A 195 13.26 2.16 -0.60
N SER A 196 12.37 1.62 0.22
CA SER A 196 12.43 1.70 1.68
C SER A 196 12.78 0.33 2.26
N LEU A 197 13.98 0.18 2.79
CA LEU A 197 14.39 -1.02 3.51
C LEU A 197 13.93 -0.90 4.97
N MET A 198 13.19 -1.91 5.44
CA MET A 198 12.63 -1.94 6.79
C MET A 198 13.16 -3.17 7.53
N ALA A 199 13.74 -2.96 8.72
CA ALA A 199 14.22 -4.03 9.58
C ALA A 199 13.22 -4.42 10.67
N GLN A 200 12.05 -3.80 10.69
CA GLN A 200 11.02 -4.02 11.71
C GLN A 200 10.07 -5.13 11.30
N TYR A 201 9.96 -6.16 12.11
CA TYR A 201 8.95 -7.22 11.99
C TYR A 201 8.49 -7.62 13.41
N TYR A 202 7.32 -8.21 13.51
CA TYR A 202 6.79 -8.72 14.77
C TYR A 202 6.84 -10.25 14.73
N PRO A 203 7.71 -10.89 15.52
CA PRO A 203 7.73 -12.34 15.62
C PRO A 203 6.49 -12.79 16.42
N THR A 204 5.68 -13.65 15.83
CA THR A 204 4.51 -14.28 16.47
C THR A 204 4.77 -15.74 16.76
#